data_4cb89de1faa8d2896fcb27e3affa2d75
#
_entry.id   4cb89de1faa8d2896fcb27e3affa2d75
#
_cell.length_a   1.000
_cell.length_b   1.000
_cell.length_c   1.000
_cell.angle_alpha   90.00
_cell.angle_beta   90.00
_cell.angle_gamma   90.00
#
_symmetry.space_group_name_H-M   'P 1'
#
loop_
_entity.id
_entity.type
_entity.pdbx_description
1 polymer ?
#
loop_
_entity_poly.entity_id
_entity_poly.type
_entity_poly.pdbx_seq_one_letter_code
_entity_poly.pdbx_strand_id
1 'polypeptide(L)'
;MAIQKLYAGVKLRELRGRLGLTQKAFADKLGVSLPYLNQMENNNRPVSTAVVLGLAQEFGFDVTELQSGDEARLVRDMREALADPVFGDPPPGLADVRLAASNAPALARAFLDLHRAYRQTHERLASLDEALGREDARLQPSPWEEVRDFFHYCDNYIDAVDRSAERFATQSPATIRDAAIAALGTRGVAVRFADTDVTRHYDPDAKILTLSRRSAEQTRTFQLLLQVALLTQDKLLEATLDLARFHSPEARAIAKVGLANYFAGAALMPYERFHTAAQETRHDLERLADRFGASLEQVAHRLSTLQRPGAKGIPFFFVRVDPAGTITKRHSATTLQFARYGGACPLWNVHRAFETPGRFLRQLAETPDGVRYFCLARDVTKSGGAFDAPTRRYAIGLGCEVRHAPALVYADHMDVDTPEAFEP
;
A
#
# COMPACT_ATOMS: atom_id res chain seq x y z
N MET A 1 12.91 -25.14 30.36
CA MET A 1 12.03 -23.96 30.15
C MET A 1 12.54 -22.85 31.05
N ALA A 2 13.05 -21.75 30.48
CA ALA A 2 13.49 -20.59 31.27
C ALA A 2 12.20 -19.91 31.78
N ILE A 3 12.09 -19.71 33.09
CA ILE A 3 10.97 -18.99 33.71
C ILE A 3 11.04 -17.55 33.22
N GLN A 4 10.08 -17.15 32.41
CA GLN A 4 10.01 -15.77 31.87
C GLN A 4 9.71 -14.84 33.06
N LYS A 5 10.61 -13.88 33.33
CA LYS A 5 10.45 -12.90 34.41
C LYS A 5 9.36 -11.91 34.01
N LEU A 6 8.28 -11.83 34.79
CA LEU A 6 7.15 -10.94 34.54
C LEU A 6 7.39 -9.58 35.21
N TYR A 7 7.47 -8.51 34.43
CA TYR A 7 7.55 -7.12 34.89
C TYR A 7 6.20 -6.43 34.60
N ALA A 8 5.43 -6.12 35.60
CA ALA A 8 4.08 -5.58 35.47
C ALA A 8 3.82 -4.37 36.39
N GLY A 9 4.85 -3.56 36.66
CA GLY A 9 4.79 -2.49 37.65
C GLY A 9 3.79 -1.40 37.33
N VAL A 10 3.63 -1.05 36.06
CA VAL A 10 2.62 -0.06 35.61
C VAL A 10 1.22 -0.58 35.96
N LYS A 11 0.92 -1.84 35.69
CA LYS A 11 -0.39 -2.45 35.97
C LYS A 11 -0.67 -2.60 37.47
N LEU A 12 0.36 -2.93 38.26
CA LEU A 12 0.23 -2.94 39.71
C LEU A 12 -0.15 -1.56 40.25
N ARG A 13 0.48 -0.51 39.73
CA ARG A 13 0.20 0.89 40.10
C ARG A 13 -1.20 1.33 39.67
N GLU A 14 -1.62 0.96 38.45
CA GLU A 14 -2.97 1.24 37.95
C GLU A 14 -4.04 0.52 38.77
N LEU A 15 -3.82 -0.75 39.09
CA LEU A 15 -4.73 -1.53 39.91
C LEU A 15 -4.86 -0.91 41.30
N ARG A 16 -3.72 -0.57 41.94
CA ARG A 16 -3.71 0.11 43.23
C ARG A 16 -4.47 1.44 43.19
N GLY A 17 -4.28 2.23 42.12
CA GLY A 17 -4.98 3.48 41.88
C GLY A 17 -6.49 3.30 41.73
N ARG A 18 -6.93 2.30 40.95
CA ARG A 18 -8.36 1.93 40.80
C ARG A 18 -9.00 1.52 42.11
N LEU A 19 -8.22 0.87 42.97
CA LEU A 19 -8.72 0.42 44.31
C LEU A 19 -8.64 1.53 45.37
N GLY A 20 -8.07 2.70 45.04
CA GLY A 20 -7.91 3.80 45.98
C GLY A 20 -6.96 3.51 47.16
N LEU A 21 -6.05 2.51 47.01
CA LEU A 21 -5.18 2.06 48.08
C LEU A 21 -3.84 2.83 48.11
N THR A 22 -3.34 3.08 49.33
CA THR A 22 -1.95 3.56 49.51
C THR A 22 -0.98 2.39 49.21
N GLN A 23 0.27 2.68 48.85
CA GLN A 23 1.28 1.62 48.66
C GLN A 23 1.42 0.71 49.86
N LYS A 24 1.36 1.26 51.09
CA LYS A 24 1.47 0.50 52.31
C LYS A 24 0.28 -0.47 52.43
N ALA A 25 -0.96 0.02 52.30
CA ALA A 25 -2.17 -0.81 52.41
C ALA A 25 -2.20 -1.88 51.31
N PHE A 26 -1.70 -1.61 50.11
CA PHE A 26 -1.63 -2.57 49.01
C PHE A 26 -0.55 -3.64 49.28
N ALA A 27 0.59 -3.25 49.83
CA ALA A 27 1.66 -4.15 50.22
C ALA A 27 1.22 -5.11 51.34
N ASP A 28 0.56 -4.56 52.36
CA ASP A 28 0.05 -5.33 53.50
C ASP A 28 -0.98 -6.40 53.04
N LYS A 29 -1.89 -6.04 52.11
CA LYS A 29 -2.87 -6.98 51.55
C LYS A 29 -2.22 -8.06 50.68
N LEU A 30 -1.15 -7.75 49.97
CA LEU A 30 -0.41 -8.73 49.16
C LEU A 30 0.61 -9.56 49.97
N GLY A 31 0.74 -9.30 51.29
CA GLY A 31 1.68 -10.01 52.16
C GLY A 31 3.15 -9.73 51.82
N VAL A 32 3.46 -8.54 51.26
CA VAL A 32 4.81 -8.17 50.87
C VAL A 32 5.28 -6.91 51.59
N SER A 33 6.61 -6.70 51.70
CA SER A 33 7.13 -5.48 52.29
C SER A 33 6.93 -4.27 51.34
N LEU A 34 6.74 -3.07 51.92
CA LEU A 34 6.62 -1.84 51.16
C LEU A 34 7.80 -1.58 50.18
N PRO A 35 9.08 -1.80 50.58
CA PRO A 35 10.20 -1.69 49.63
C PRO A 35 10.10 -2.70 48.47
N TYR A 36 9.62 -3.92 48.75
CA TYR A 36 9.47 -4.95 47.71
C TYR A 36 8.39 -4.56 46.70
N LEU A 37 7.22 -4.07 47.17
CA LEU A 37 6.16 -3.54 46.30
C LEU A 37 6.67 -2.38 45.46
N ASN A 38 7.38 -1.42 46.08
CA ASN A 38 7.94 -0.27 45.36
C ASN A 38 8.91 -0.69 44.24
N GLN A 39 9.76 -1.68 44.48
CA GLN A 39 10.65 -2.24 43.43
C GLN A 39 9.86 -2.90 42.29
N MET A 40 8.77 -3.59 42.58
CA MET A 40 7.90 -4.17 41.56
C MET A 40 7.14 -3.10 40.78
N GLU A 41 6.53 -2.11 41.45
CA GLU A 41 5.81 -1.00 40.80
C GLU A 41 6.72 -0.16 39.89
N ASN A 42 8.02 -0.09 40.18
CA ASN A 42 9.01 0.60 39.37
C ASN A 42 9.72 -0.32 38.35
N ASN A 43 9.25 -1.56 38.19
CA ASN A 43 9.85 -2.58 37.31
C ASN A 43 11.33 -2.87 37.62
N ASN A 44 11.83 -2.54 38.78
CA ASN A 44 13.17 -2.89 39.26
C ASN A 44 13.26 -4.35 39.71
N ARG A 45 12.09 -5.01 39.86
CA ARG A 45 11.99 -6.41 40.26
C ARG A 45 10.78 -7.07 39.58
N PRO A 46 10.91 -8.32 39.10
CA PRO A 46 9.79 -9.05 38.52
C PRO A 46 8.73 -9.37 39.57
N VAL A 47 7.47 -9.42 39.16
CA VAL A 47 6.37 -9.87 39.99
C VAL A 47 6.50 -11.37 40.25
N SER A 48 6.53 -11.77 41.53
CA SER A 48 6.65 -13.19 41.88
C SER A 48 5.29 -13.91 41.74
N THR A 49 5.34 -15.24 41.55
CA THR A 49 4.13 -16.06 41.47
C THR A 49 3.22 -15.92 42.71
N ALA A 50 3.82 -15.74 43.91
CA ALA A 50 3.08 -15.49 45.14
C ALA A 50 2.27 -14.18 45.06
N VAL A 51 2.86 -13.11 44.52
CA VAL A 51 2.14 -11.83 44.33
C VAL A 51 1.05 -11.95 43.28
N VAL A 52 1.29 -12.69 42.19
CA VAL A 52 0.28 -12.97 41.15
C VAL A 52 -0.93 -13.70 41.75
N LEU A 53 -0.69 -14.71 42.58
CA LEU A 53 -1.74 -15.41 43.27
C LEU A 53 -2.48 -14.53 44.31
N GLY A 54 -1.74 -13.68 45.05
CA GLY A 54 -2.32 -12.72 45.96
C GLY A 54 -3.21 -11.69 45.23
N LEU A 55 -2.83 -11.21 44.05
CA LEU A 55 -3.66 -10.31 43.25
C LEU A 55 -5.00 -10.97 42.84
N ALA A 56 -4.96 -12.25 42.44
CA ALA A 56 -6.15 -12.96 42.08
C ALA A 56 -7.06 -13.23 43.30
N GLN A 57 -6.48 -13.62 44.43
CA GLN A 57 -7.23 -14.01 45.65
C GLN A 57 -7.79 -12.78 46.38
N GLU A 58 -6.99 -11.74 46.59
CA GLU A 58 -7.39 -10.57 47.38
C GLU A 58 -8.21 -9.55 46.60
N PHE A 59 -8.02 -9.47 45.29
CA PHE A 59 -8.62 -8.40 44.46
C PHE A 59 -9.44 -8.93 43.27
N GLY A 60 -9.54 -10.26 43.14
CA GLY A 60 -10.24 -10.86 41.96
C GLY A 60 -9.64 -10.46 40.64
N PHE A 61 -8.31 -10.12 40.62
CA PHE A 61 -7.66 -9.63 39.43
C PHE A 61 -7.41 -10.78 38.46
N ASP A 62 -7.83 -10.58 37.19
CA ASP A 62 -7.55 -11.55 36.14
C ASP A 62 -6.05 -11.53 35.78
N VAL A 63 -5.36 -12.60 36.13
CA VAL A 63 -3.91 -12.72 35.85
C VAL A 63 -3.55 -12.70 34.37
N THR A 64 -4.50 -12.98 33.48
CA THR A 64 -4.29 -12.87 32.03
C THR A 64 -4.10 -11.41 31.60
N GLU A 65 -4.66 -10.46 32.36
CA GLU A 65 -4.43 -9.03 32.14
C GLU A 65 -2.95 -8.61 32.40
N LEU A 66 -2.19 -9.37 33.18
CA LEU A 66 -0.75 -9.12 33.40
C LEU A 66 0.08 -9.51 32.18
N GLN A 67 -0.40 -10.42 31.37
CA GLN A 67 0.23 -10.88 30.14
C GLN A 67 -0.40 -10.26 28.88
N SER A 68 -0.98 -9.07 28.98
CA SER A 68 -1.65 -8.47 27.83
C SER A 68 -0.67 -8.38 26.65
N GLY A 69 -1.10 -8.89 25.50
CA GLY A 69 -0.36 -8.87 24.23
C GLY A 69 0.05 -7.47 23.75
N ASP A 70 -0.44 -6.42 24.43
CA ASP A 70 -0.11 -5.01 24.16
C ASP A 70 1.37 -4.68 24.38
N GLU A 71 2.02 -5.26 25.41
CA GLU A 71 3.45 -5.02 25.63
C GLU A 71 4.31 -5.70 24.55
N ALA A 72 3.99 -6.93 24.21
CA ALA A 72 4.67 -7.67 23.15
C ALA A 72 4.47 -6.99 21.78
N ARG A 73 3.26 -6.46 21.54
CA ARG A 73 2.96 -5.66 20.35
C ARG A 73 3.78 -4.37 20.35
N LEU A 74 3.80 -3.62 21.45
CA LEU A 74 4.53 -2.37 21.58
C LEU A 74 6.04 -2.56 21.37
N VAL A 75 6.63 -3.64 21.92
CA VAL A 75 8.03 -4.01 21.69
C VAL A 75 8.30 -4.31 20.22
N ARG A 76 7.39 -5.00 19.54
CA ARG A 76 7.51 -5.33 18.11
C ARG A 76 7.46 -4.06 17.28
N ASP A 77 6.45 -3.21 17.49
CA ASP A 77 6.26 -1.96 16.76
C ASP A 77 7.45 -1.00 16.96
N MET A 78 8.00 -0.94 18.19
CA MET A 78 9.21 -0.16 18.47
C MET A 78 10.44 -0.71 17.74
N ARG A 79 10.60 -2.03 17.69
CA ARG A 79 11.73 -2.64 16.96
C ARG A 79 11.64 -2.36 15.46
N GLU A 80 10.44 -2.44 14.91
CA GLU A 80 10.19 -2.09 13.51
C GLU A 80 10.54 -0.62 13.24
N ALA A 81 10.07 0.29 14.10
CA ALA A 81 10.39 1.71 13.97
C ALA A 81 11.91 1.97 14.10
N LEU A 82 12.59 1.32 15.04
CA LEU A 82 14.03 1.46 15.29
C LEU A 82 14.92 0.81 14.20
N ALA A 83 14.36 0.00 13.32
CA ALA A 83 15.05 -0.49 12.12
C ALA A 83 15.13 0.57 11.01
N ASP A 84 14.47 1.73 11.16
CA ASP A 84 14.57 2.83 10.21
C ASP A 84 15.99 3.43 10.25
N PRO A 85 16.65 3.64 9.09
CA PRO A 85 17.99 4.21 8.99
C PRO A 85 18.20 5.53 9.73
N VAL A 86 17.14 6.28 10.02
CA VAL A 86 17.20 7.55 10.78
C VAL A 86 17.77 7.36 12.19
N PHE A 87 17.65 6.16 12.77
CA PHE A 87 18.13 5.90 14.13
C PHE A 87 19.60 5.44 14.19
N GLY A 88 20.27 5.29 13.04
CA GLY A 88 21.66 4.86 12.95
C GLY A 88 21.86 3.36 13.19
N ASP A 89 23.10 2.92 13.08
CA ASP A 89 23.51 1.51 13.23
C ASP A 89 24.64 1.41 14.26
N PRO A 90 24.57 0.53 15.30
CA PRO A 90 23.51 -0.47 15.53
C PRO A 90 22.27 0.11 16.24
N PRO A 91 21.07 -0.46 15.99
CA PRO A 91 19.85 -0.05 16.68
C PRO A 91 19.91 -0.45 18.16
N PRO A 92 19.10 0.21 19.04
CA PRO A 92 19.02 -0.15 20.46
C PRO A 92 18.73 -1.62 20.69
N GLY A 93 19.37 -2.20 21.73
CA GLY A 93 19.22 -3.59 22.06
C GLY A 93 17.79 -3.99 22.45
N LEU A 94 17.41 -5.24 22.21
CA LEU A 94 16.08 -5.75 22.57
C LEU A 94 15.74 -5.55 24.06
N ALA A 95 16.75 -5.60 24.94
CA ALA A 95 16.58 -5.37 26.38
C ALA A 95 16.12 -3.95 26.68
N ASP A 96 16.70 -2.95 26.00
CA ASP A 96 16.36 -1.54 26.17
C ASP A 96 14.96 -1.23 25.63
N VAL A 97 14.61 -1.81 24.48
CA VAL A 97 13.26 -1.68 23.90
C VAL A 97 12.21 -2.26 24.83
N ARG A 98 12.44 -3.44 25.40
CA ARG A 98 11.54 -4.05 26.40
C ARG A 98 11.40 -3.18 27.64
N LEU A 99 12.51 -2.66 28.12
CA LEU A 99 12.52 -1.78 29.30
C LEU A 99 11.72 -0.51 29.05
N ALA A 100 11.86 0.10 27.88
CA ALA A 100 11.08 1.28 27.47
C ALA A 100 9.59 0.96 27.35
N ALA A 101 9.24 -0.14 26.70
CA ALA A 101 7.85 -0.56 26.54
C ALA A 101 7.16 -0.87 27.86
N SER A 102 7.87 -1.51 28.82
CA SER A 102 7.28 -1.89 30.11
C SER A 102 7.29 -0.74 31.13
N ASN A 103 8.32 0.12 31.17
CA ASN A 103 8.44 1.18 32.18
C ASN A 103 7.79 2.51 31.77
N ALA A 104 7.71 2.78 30.46
CA ALA A 104 7.22 4.02 29.91
C ALA A 104 6.33 3.79 28.66
N PRO A 105 5.23 3.00 28.76
CA PRO A 105 4.42 2.66 27.61
C PRO A 105 3.79 3.88 26.90
N ALA A 106 3.47 4.94 27.64
CA ALA A 106 3.00 6.19 27.06
C ALA A 106 4.08 6.87 26.20
N LEU A 107 5.33 6.90 26.66
CA LEU A 107 6.46 7.43 25.89
C LEU A 107 6.76 6.56 24.66
N ALA A 108 6.70 5.24 24.81
CA ALA A 108 6.87 4.31 23.70
C ALA A 108 5.80 4.52 22.59
N ARG A 109 4.54 4.74 22.97
CA ARG A 109 3.48 5.10 22.01
C ARG A 109 3.72 6.46 21.36
N ALA A 110 4.09 7.48 22.15
CA ALA A 110 4.41 8.81 21.62
C ALA A 110 5.61 8.77 20.63
N PHE A 111 6.62 7.93 20.91
CA PHE A 111 7.72 7.65 19.99
C PHE A 111 7.21 7.05 18.66
N LEU A 112 6.34 6.05 18.72
CA LEU A 112 5.76 5.45 17.52
C LEU A 112 4.89 6.44 16.73
N ASP A 113 4.15 7.31 17.43
CA ASP A 113 3.37 8.36 16.79
C ASP A 113 4.28 9.38 16.10
N LEU A 114 5.38 9.77 16.75
CA LEU A 114 6.38 10.67 16.18
C LEU A 114 7.09 10.04 14.97
N HIS A 115 7.49 8.78 15.07
CA HIS A 115 8.11 8.05 13.95
C HIS A 115 7.14 7.95 12.77
N ARG A 116 5.86 7.66 13.01
CA ARG A 116 4.83 7.66 11.97
C ARG A 116 4.69 9.04 11.30
N ALA A 117 4.66 10.12 12.07
CA ALA A 117 4.61 11.47 11.54
C ALA A 117 5.87 11.83 10.73
N TYR A 118 7.06 11.41 11.21
CA TYR A 118 8.33 11.56 10.50
C TYR A 118 8.28 10.82 9.15
N ARG A 119 7.88 9.55 9.13
CA ARG A 119 7.73 8.75 7.91
C ARG A 119 6.74 9.39 6.92
N GLN A 120 5.59 9.86 7.43
CA GLN A 120 4.64 10.61 6.61
C GLN A 120 5.26 11.85 5.96
N THR A 121 6.05 12.60 6.73
CA THR A 121 6.71 13.81 6.22
C THR A 121 7.76 13.45 5.16
N HIS A 122 8.52 12.38 5.36
CA HIS A 122 9.48 11.88 4.38
C HIS A 122 8.81 11.36 3.10
N GLU A 123 7.70 10.62 3.23
CA GLU A 123 6.90 10.19 2.08
C GLU A 123 6.28 11.38 1.34
N ARG A 124 5.87 12.41 2.06
CA ARG A 124 5.43 13.68 1.47
C ARG A 124 6.56 14.40 0.73
N LEU A 125 7.75 14.48 1.32
CA LEU A 125 8.92 15.08 0.66
C LEU A 125 9.33 14.29 -0.58
N ALA A 126 9.37 12.95 -0.52
CA ALA A 126 9.68 12.11 -1.67
C ALA A 126 8.61 12.22 -2.78
N SER A 127 7.34 12.47 -2.41
CA SER A 127 6.27 12.72 -3.39
C SER A 127 6.28 14.16 -3.91
N LEU A 128 6.77 15.12 -3.13
CA LEU A 128 6.94 16.52 -3.53
C LEU A 128 8.12 16.73 -4.48
N ASP A 129 9.21 15.99 -4.32
CA ASP A 129 10.32 15.94 -5.30
C ASP A 129 9.85 15.38 -6.67
N GLU A 130 8.75 14.62 -6.69
CA GLU A 130 8.11 14.15 -7.93
C GLU A 130 7.08 15.17 -8.50
N ALA A 131 6.63 16.14 -7.72
CA ALA A 131 5.52 17.04 -8.07
C ALA A 131 5.70 18.51 -7.64
N LEU A 132 6.84 19.15 -7.84
CA LEU A 132 7.05 20.61 -7.68
C LEU A 132 6.77 21.19 -6.29
N GLY A 133 7.80 21.79 -5.67
CA GLY A 133 7.74 22.42 -4.37
C GLY A 133 6.68 23.49 -4.17
N ARG A 134 6.07 23.42 -3.02
CA ARG A 134 5.75 24.54 -2.12
C ARG A 134 5.11 24.08 -0.81
N GLU A 135 5.51 24.75 0.27
CA GLU A 135 5.17 24.52 1.67
C GLU A 135 3.76 25.00 2.05
N ASP A 136 3.22 24.32 3.01
CA ASP A 136 2.27 24.61 4.11
C ASP A 136 1.01 23.74 4.09
N ALA A 137 0.99 22.71 4.96
CA ALA A 137 -0.27 22.04 5.30
C ALA A 137 -0.31 21.52 6.73
N ARG A 138 -1.15 22.14 7.54
CA ARG A 138 -1.59 21.65 8.85
C ARG A 138 -2.61 20.52 8.69
N LEU A 139 -2.35 19.35 9.30
CA LEU A 139 -3.30 18.30 9.75
C LEU A 139 -4.52 17.90 8.85
N GLN A 140 -4.50 18.20 7.56
CA GLN A 140 -5.45 17.61 6.63
C GLN A 140 -4.88 16.31 6.04
N PRO A 141 -5.72 15.33 5.66
CA PRO A 141 -5.25 14.16 4.94
C PRO A 141 -4.43 14.62 3.74
N SER A 142 -3.30 13.96 3.50
CA SER A 142 -2.44 14.33 2.36
C SER A 142 -3.29 14.26 1.09
N PRO A 143 -3.11 15.18 0.12
CA PRO A 143 -3.84 15.14 -1.14
C PRO A 143 -3.85 13.76 -1.82
N TRP A 144 -2.77 13.00 -1.65
CA TRP A 144 -2.63 11.64 -2.15
C TRP A 144 -3.50 10.62 -1.40
N GLU A 145 -3.67 10.80 -0.09
CA GLU A 145 -4.57 9.94 0.71
C GLU A 145 -6.01 10.15 0.30
N GLU A 146 -6.40 11.40 0.10
CA GLU A 146 -7.74 11.76 -0.33
C GLU A 146 -8.07 11.15 -1.71
N VAL A 147 -7.12 11.23 -2.65
CA VAL A 147 -7.26 10.61 -3.99
C VAL A 147 -7.33 9.09 -3.90
N ARG A 148 -6.49 8.49 -3.07
CA ARG A 148 -6.52 7.04 -2.84
C ARG A 148 -7.86 6.59 -2.27
N ASP A 149 -8.36 7.29 -1.24
CA ASP A 149 -9.61 6.96 -0.58
C ASP A 149 -10.79 7.08 -1.54
N PHE A 150 -10.75 8.05 -2.45
CA PHE A 150 -11.71 8.16 -3.55
C PHE A 150 -11.70 6.93 -4.46
N PHE A 151 -10.54 6.51 -4.98
CA PHE A 151 -10.46 5.33 -5.83
C PHE A 151 -10.87 4.05 -5.09
N HIS A 152 -10.49 3.93 -3.82
CA HIS A 152 -10.88 2.80 -2.98
C HIS A 152 -12.40 2.76 -2.73
N TYR A 153 -13.02 3.91 -2.44
CA TYR A 153 -14.47 4.02 -2.27
C TYR A 153 -15.26 3.56 -3.51
N CYS A 154 -14.69 3.76 -4.69
CA CYS A 154 -15.28 3.34 -5.96
C CYS A 154 -14.90 1.89 -6.36
N ASP A 155 -14.32 1.07 -5.49
CA ASP A 155 -13.77 -0.26 -5.82
C ASP A 155 -12.84 -0.22 -7.04
N ASN A 156 -12.10 0.89 -7.24
CA ASN A 156 -11.28 1.19 -8.42
C ASN A 156 -12.02 1.14 -9.77
N TYR A 157 -13.34 1.16 -9.78
CA TYR A 157 -14.15 1.17 -11.00
C TYR A 157 -14.93 2.47 -11.12
N ILE A 158 -14.66 3.24 -12.17
CA ILE A 158 -15.32 4.53 -12.45
C ILE A 158 -16.17 4.37 -13.72
N ASP A 159 -17.44 3.99 -13.55
CA ASP A 159 -18.34 3.58 -14.65
C ASP A 159 -18.37 4.56 -15.81
N ALA A 160 -18.58 5.85 -15.54
CA ALA A 160 -18.72 6.86 -16.57
C ALA A 160 -17.44 7.02 -17.40
N VAL A 161 -16.26 6.99 -16.75
CA VAL A 161 -14.96 7.10 -17.41
C VAL A 161 -14.63 5.82 -18.17
N ASP A 162 -14.90 4.66 -17.58
CA ASP A 162 -14.66 3.34 -18.20
C ASP A 162 -15.47 3.18 -19.49
N ARG A 163 -16.78 3.45 -19.43
CA ARG A 163 -17.65 3.38 -20.60
C ARG A 163 -17.30 4.41 -21.68
N SER A 164 -16.83 5.58 -21.29
CA SER A 164 -16.37 6.58 -22.25
C SER A 164 -15.11 6.12 -22.96
N ALA A 165 -14.16 5.52 -22.22
CA ALA A 165 -12.93 4.94 -22.77
C ALA A 165 -13.23 3.76 -23.71
N GLU A 166 -14.14 2.88 -23.32
CA GLU A 166 -14.58 1.75 -24.13
C GLU A 166 -15.22 2.17 -25.45
N ARG A 167 -16.12 3.19 -25.39
CA ARG A 167 -16.71 3.79 -26.61
C ARG A 167 -15.64 4.38 -27.52
N PHE A 168 -14.69 5.13 -26.95
CA PHE A 168 -13.57 5.68 -27.72
C PHE A 168 -12.79 4.60 -28.47
N ALA A 169 -12.49 3.49 -27.80
CA ALA A 169 -11.74 2.39 -28.39
C ALA A 169 -12.52 1.60 -29.44
N THR A 170 -13.84 1.53 -29.34
CA THR A 170 -14.71 0.74 -30.25
C THR A 170 -15.20 1.52 -31.46
N GLN A 171 -15.20 2.85 -31.39
CA GLN A 171 -15.67 3.70 -32.48
C GLN A 171 -14.72 3.85 -33.67
N SER A 172 -13.44 3.50 -33.48
CA SER A 172 -12.44 3.62 -34.54
C SER A 172 -12.07 2.25 -35.12
N PRO A 173 -12.10 2.08 -36.46
CA PRO A 173 -11.59 0.89 -37.12
C PRO A 173 -10.05 0.84 -37.15
N ALA A 174 -9.37 1.93 -36.84
CA ALA A 174 -7.94 2.06 -36.79
C ALA A 174 -7.36 1.45 -35.50
N THR A 175 -6.04 1.32 -35.45
CA THR A 175 -5.37 0.98 -34.18
C THR A 175 -5.66 2.02 -33.13
N ILE A 176 -5.69 1.62 -31.85
CA ILE A 176 -5.95 2.55 -30.74
C ILE A 176 -4.97 3.74 -30.71
N ARG A 177 -3.74 3.51 -31.17
CA ARG A 177 -2.72 4.53 -31.32
C ARG A 177 -3.10 5.55 -32.39
N ASP A 178 -3.52 5.10 -33.56
CA ASP A 178 -3.91 5.98 -34.66
C ASP A 178 -5.18 6.74 -34.33
N ALA A 179 -6.13 6.08 -33.65
CA ALA A 179 -7.32 6.73 -33.13
C ALA A 179 -6.98 7.86 -32.15
N ALA A 180 -6.00 7.64 -31.27
CA ALA A 180 -5.54 8.66 -30.32
C ALA A 180 -4.87 9.84 -31.04
N ILE A 181 -4.02 9.59 -32.05
CA ILE A 181 -3.38 10.63 -32.85
C ILE A 181 -4.45 11.45 -33.63
N ALA A 182 -5.42 10.77 -34.24
CA ALA A 182 -6.50 11.43 -34.95
C ALA A 182 -7.34 12.31 -34.01
N ALA A 183 -7.69 11.81 -32.83
CA ALA A 183 -8.45 12.57 -31.84
C ALA A 183 -7.69 13.81 -31.33
N LEU A 184 -6.38 13.74 -31.17
CA LEU A 184 -5.55 14.90 -30.86
C LEU A 184 -5.49 15.88 -32.03
N GLY A 185 -5.39 15.38 -33.26
CA GLY A 185 -5.41 16.19 -34.49
C GLY A 185 -6.70 17.01 -34.64
N THR A 186 -7.87 16.48 -34.28
CA THR A 186 -9.15 17.23 -34.30
C THR A 186 -9.16 18.41 -33.32
N ARG A 187 -8.26 18.41 -32.33
CA ARG A 187 -8.04 19.51 -31.37
C ARG A 187 -6.91 20.45 -31.82
N GLY A 188 -6.33 20.21 -33.02
CA GLY A 188 -5.20 20.96 -33.54
C GLY A 188 -3.87 20.63 -32.89
N VAL A 189 -3.78 19.49 -32.18
CA VAL A 189 -2.57 19.07 -31.50
C VAL A 189 -1.69 18.23 -32.45
N ALA A 190 -0.47 18.70 -32.70
CA ALA A 190 0.53 17.96 -33.46
C ALA A 190 1.31 17.00 -32.52
N VAL A 191 1.42 15.74 -32.92
CA VAL A 191 2.20 14.73 -32.17
C VAL A 191 3.60 14.64 -32.77
N ARG A 192 4.63 14.78 -31.95
CA ARG A 192 6.03 14.65 -32.32
C ARG A 192 6.73 13.58 -31.49
N PHE A 193 7.65 12.86 -32.13
CA PHE A 193 8.53 11.90 -31.45
C PHE A 193 9.95 12.43 -31.50
N ALA A 194 10.58 12.59 -30.31
CA ALA A 194 11.93 13.14 -30.17
C ALA A 194 12.78 12.28 -29.24
N ASP A 195 14.10 12.39 -29.39
CA ASP A 195 15.06 11.77 -28.48
C ASP A 195 15.23 12.67 -27.25
N THR A 196 14.39 12.46 -26.26
CA THR A 196 14.32 13.24 -25.02
C THR A 196 14.19 12.31 -23.81
N ASP A 197 14.68 12.75 -22.67
CA ASP A 197 14.58 12.02 -21.39
C ASP A 197 13.20 12.17 -20.74
N VAL A 198 12.43 13.18 -21.17
CA VAL A 198 11.05 13.40 -20.70
C VAL A 198 10.11 12.48 -21.47
N THR A 199 9.43 11.59 -20.77
CA THR A 199 8.49 10.61 -21.37
C THR A 199 7.41 11.30 -22.21
N ARG A 200 6.86 12.44 -21.73
CA ARG A 200 5.81 13.22 -22.37
C ARG A 200 5.96 14.70 -21.99
N HIS A 201 5.88 15.57 -23.00
CA HIS A 201 5.76 17.00 -22.80
C HIS A 201 4.69 17.56 -23.72
N TYR A 202 3.75 18.32 -23.16
CA TYR A 202 2.71 19.02 -23.92
C TYR A 202 2.89 20.52 -23.79
N ASP A 203 3.04 21.18 -24.93
CA ASP A 203 3.08 22.64 -25.04
C ASP A 203 1.67 23.12 -25.46
N PRO A 204 0.92 23.78 -24.55
CA PRO A 204 -0.44 24.23 -24.84
C PRO A 204 -0.49 25.40 -25.85
N ASP A 205 0.52 26.25 -25.89
CA ASP A 205 0.55 27.43 -26.77
C ASP A 205 0.85 27.01 -28.22
N ALA A 206 1.87 26.17 -28.38
CA ALA A 206 2.22 25.61 -29.68
C ALA A 206 1.30 24.47 -30.12
N LYS A 207 0.48 23.92 -29.21
CA LYS A 207 -0.33 22.70 -29.38
C LYS A 207 0.49 21.51 -29.87
N ILE A 208 1.64 21.30 -29.28
CA ILE A 208 2.55 20.20 -29.63
C ILE A 208 2.66 19.22 -28.47
N LEU A 209 2.36 17.96 -28.74
CA LEU A 209 2.63 16.85 -27.84
C LEU A 209 3.92 16.16 -28.26
N THR A 210 4.96 16.26 -27.46
CA THR A 210 6.24 15.57 -27.69
C THR A 210 6.32 14.30 -26.82
N LEU A 211 6.60 13.16 -27.44
CA LEU A 211 6.80 11.86 -26.80
C LEU A 211 8.22 11.36 -27.05
N SER A 212 8.83 10.76 -26.02
CA SER A 212 10.16 10.17 -26.13
C SER A 212 10.18 8.96 -27.04
N ARG A 213 11.06 8.94 -28.06
CA ARG A 213 11.33 7.75 -28.88
C ARG A 213 11.95 6.62 -28.07
N ARG A 214 12.66 6.95 -26.99
CA ARG A 214 13.32 5.99 -26.09
C ARG A 214 12.32 5.19 -25.25
N SER A 215 11.09 5.70 -25.08
CA SER A 215 10.03 4.99 -24.36
C SER A 215 9.54 3.81 -25.20
N ALA A 216 9.19 2.71 -24.52
CA ALA A 216 8.55 1.56 -25.14
C ALA A 216 7.23 1.95 -25.85
N GLU A 217 6.85 1.23 -26.88
CA GLU A 217 5.65 1.53 -27.65
C GLU A 217 4.37 1.54 -26.81
N GLN A 218 4.25 0.61 -25.88
CA GLN A 218 3.14 0.54 -24.93
C GLN A 218 3.04 1.81 -24.09
N THR A 219 4.18 2.34 -23.67
CA THR A 219 4.26 3.60 -22.93
C THR A 219 3.82 4.78 -23.79
N ARG A 220 4.30 4.86 -25.02
CA ARG A 220 3.93 5.97 -25.95
C ARG A 220 2.43 5.97 -26.24
N THR A 221 1.85 4.79 -26.52
CA THR A 221 0.41 4.65 -26.77
C THR A 221 -0.39 5.07 -25.54
N PHE A 222 0.02 4.66 -24.36
CA PHE A 222 -0.63 5.06 -23.11
C PHE A 222 -0.56 6.59 -22.89
N GLN A 223 0.57 7.22 -23.19
CA GLN A 223 0.73 8.68 -23.05
C GLN A 223 -0.10 9.47 -24.09
N LEU A 224 -0.30 8.92 -25.27
CA LEU A 224 -1.25 9.48 -26.25
C LEU A 224 -2.68 9.45 -25.70
N LEU A 225 -3.12 8.30 -25.19
CA LEU A 225 -4.47 8.14 -24.62
C LEU A 225 -4.68 9.02 -23.37
N LEU A 226 -3.66 9.16 -22.54
CA LEU A 226 -3.68 10.10 -21.41
C LEU A 226 -3.92 11.54 -21.88
N GLN A 227 -3.22 11.97 -22.94
CA GLN A 227 -3.41 13.32 -23.49
C GLN A 227 -4.77 13.49 -24.13
N VAL A 228 -5.29 12.44 -24.81
CA VAL A 228 -6.68 12.42 -25.32
C VAL A 228 -7.65 12.64 -24.17
N ALA A 229 -7.49 11.91 -23.06
CA ALA A 229 -8.37 12.07 -21.89
C ALA A 229 -8.37 13.52 -21.39
N LEU A 230 -7.19 14.10 -21.16
CA LEU A 230 -7.05 15.46 -20.64
C LEU A 230 -7.64 16.54 -21.55
N LEU A 231 -7.61 16.35 -22.87
CA LEU A 231 -8.07 17.36 -23.82
C LEU A 231 -9.50 17.13 -24.36
N THR A 232 -9.97 15.87 -24.38
CA THR A 232 -11.26 15.55 -25.00
C THR A 232 -12.34 15.14 -23.99
N GLN A 233 -11.93 14.66 -22.82
CA GLN A 233 -12.84 14.19 -21.76
C GLN A 233 -12.94 15.14 -20.57
N ASP A 234 -12.45 16.36 -20.69
CA ASP A 234 -12.35 17.33 -19.60
C ASP A 234 -13.67 17.49 -18.83
N LYS A 235 -14.79 17.68 -19.53
CA LYS A 235 -16.12 17.79 -18.90
C LYS A 235 -16.52 16.56 -18.08
N LEU A 236 -16.19 15.37 -18.57
CA LEU A 236 -16.47 14.11 -17.87
C LEU A 236 -15.59 13.98 -16.63
N LEU A 237 -14.29 14.29 -16.76
CA LEU A 237 -13.36 14.25 -15.65
C LEU A 237 -13.76 15.24 -14.56
N GLU A 238 -14.07 16.49 -14.92
CA GLU A 238 -14.52 17.51 -13.97
C GLU A 238 -15.83 17.11 -13.27
N ALA A 239 -16.83 16.60 -13.99
CA ALA A 239 -18.07 16.13 -13.39
C ALA A 239 -17.85 14.97 -12.40
N THR A 240 -16.89 14.08 -12.69
CA THR A 240 -16.49 12.99 -11.77
C THR A 240 -15.83 13.54 -10.51
N LEU A 241 -14.96 14.55 -10.67
CA LEU A 241 -14.29 15.22 -9.55
C LEU A 241 -15.26 16.02 -8.68
N ASP A 242 -16.29 16.61 -9.26
CA ASP A 242 -17.33 17.33 -8.52
C ASP A 242 -18.12 16.39 -7.60
N LEU A 243 -18.39 15.17 -8.06
CA LEU A 243 -19.04 14.14 -7.23
C LEU A 243 -18.17 13.67 -6.07
N ALA A 244 -16.84 13.64 -6.25
CA ALA A 244 -15.88 13.19 -5.25
C ALA A 244 -15.70 14.18 -4.08
N ARG A 245 -15.99 15.47 -4.28
CA ARG A 245 -15.92 16.55 -3.27
C ARG A 245 -14.57 16.64 -2.57
N PHE A 246 -13.48 16.66 -3.33
CA PHE A 246 -12.14 16.83 -2.77
C PHE A 246 -12.01 18.11 -1.94
N HIS A 247 -11.31 18.03 -0.81
CA HIS A 247 -11.15 19.15 0.11
C HIS A 247 -10.05 20.13 -0.34
N SER A 248 -9.04 19.62 -1.08
CA SER A 248 -7.94 20.44 -1.56
C SER A 248 -7.90 20.54 -3.10
N PRO A 249 -7.53 21.71 -3.65
CA PRO A 249 -7.29 21.87 -5.10
C PRO A 249 -6.20 20.92 -5.61
N GLU A 250 -5.20 20.64 -4.77
CA GLU A 250 -4.09 19.73 -5.09
C GLU A 250 -4.59 18.29 -5.25
N ALA A 251 -5.42 17.80 -4.31
CA ALA A 251 -6.05 16.48 -4.43
C ALA A 251 -6.90 16.38 -5.69
N ARG A 252 -7.67 17.43 -6.00
CA ARG A 252 -8.46 17.51 -7.23
C ARG A 252 -7.59 17.42 -8.49
N ALA A 253 -6.47 18.14 -8.53
CA ALA A 253 -5.53 18.12 -9.67
C ALA A 253 -4.90 16.73 -9.84
N ILE A 254 -4.46 16.10 -8.75
CA ILE A 254 -3.90 14.74 -8.76
C ILE A 254 -4.96 13.74 -9.21
N ALA A 255 -6.18 13.83 -8.68
CA ALA A 255 -7.29 12.96 -9.06
C ALA A 255 -7.65 13.09 -10.54
N LYS A 256 -7.61 14.30 -11.10
CA LYS A 256 -7.82 14.53 -12.55
C LYS A 256 -6.82 13.75 -13.39
N VAL A 257 -5.55 13.80 -13.04
CA VAL A 257 -4.51 13.00 -13.71
C VAL A 257 -4.74 11.51 -13.48
N GLY A 258 -5.17 11.11 -12.28
CA GLY A 258 -5.57 9.73 -11.95
C GLY A 258 -6.70 9.22 -12.84
N LEU A 259 -7.77 10.00 -13.00
CA LEU A 259 -8.90 9.66 -13.89
C LEU A 259 -8.49 9.62 -15.36
N ALA A 260 -7.59 10.51 -15.80
CA ALA A 260 -7.05 10.48 -17.16
C ALA A 260 -6.18 9.24 -17.40
N ASN A 261 -5.37 8.82 -16.43
CA ASN A 261 -4.65 7.55 -16.46
C ASN A 261 -5.61 6.35 -16.49
N TYR A 262 -6.69 6.41 -15.71
CA TYR A 262 -7.75 5.40 -15.73
C TYR A 262 -8.37 5.28 -17.12
N PHE A 263 -8.77 6.39 -17.73
CA PHE A 263 -9.29 6.43 -19.10
C PHE A 263 -8.30 5.81 -20.09
N ALA A 264 -7.02 6.17 -20.01
CA ALA A 264 -5.99 5.64 -20.91
C ALA A 264 -5.86 4.11 -20.80
N GLY A 265 -5.87 3.58 -19.58
CA GLY A 265 -5.85 2.14 -19.33
C GLY A 265 -7.11 1.43 -19.85
N ALA A 266 -8.29 2.03 -19.62
CA ALA A 266 -9.56 1.50 -20.07
C ALA A 266 -9.74 1.57 -21.59
N ALA A 267 -9.20 2.60 -22.26
CA ALA A 267 -9.22 2.69 -23.72
C ALA A 267 -8.25 1.70 -24.38
N LEU A 268 -7.07 1.48 -23.76
CA LEU A 268 -6.10 0.49 -24.24
C LEU A 268 -6.66 -0.95 -24.07
N MET A 269 -7.37 -1.19 -22.98
CA MET A 269 -7.96 -2.49 -22.62
C MET A 269 -9.46 -2.34 -22.35
N PRO A 270 -10.31 -2.24 -23.42
CA PRO A 270 -11.74 -2.04 -23.29
C PRO A 270 -12.41 -3.13 -22.45
N TYR A 271 -13.35 -2.76 -21.59
CA TYR A 271 -13.87 -3.60 -20.52
C TYR A 271 -14.28 -4.99 -20.97
N GLU A 272 -15.27 -5.09 -21.87
CA GLU A 272 -15.83 -6.39 -22.28
C GLU A 272 -14.77 -7.28 -22.96
N ARG A 273 -14.00 -6.70 -23.89
CA ARG A 273 -12.93 -7.44 -24.59
C ARG A 273 -11.84 -7.91 -23.63
N PHE A 274 -11.46 -7.08 -22.67
CA PHE A 274 -10.42 -7.39 -21.72
C PHE A 274 -10.90 -8.42 -20.68
N HIS A 275 -12.13 -8.25 -20.17
CA HIS A 275 -12.75 -9.18 -19.22
C HIS A 275 -12.88 -10.60 -19.83
N THR A 276 -13.39 -10.69 -21.06
CA THR A 276 -13.47 -11.99 -21.78
C THR A 276 -12.09 -12.60 -21.99
N ALA A 277 -11.13 -11.80 -22.46
CA ALA A 277 -9.76 -12.27 -22.66
C ALA A 277 -9.11 -12.74 -21.35
N ALA A 278 -9.36 -12.05 -20.23
CA ALA A 278 -8.84 -12.46 -18.93
C ALA A 278 -9.40 -13.82 -18.50
N GLN A 279 -10.68 -14.09 -18.73
CA GLN A 279 -11.28 -15.40 -18.46
C GLN A 279 -10.71 -16.49 -19.37
N GLU A 280 -10.64 -16.24 -20.68
CA GLU A 280 -10.10 -17.18 -21.68
C GLU A 280 -8.64 -17.59 -21.38
N THR A 281 -7.81 -16.64 -20.94
CA THR A 281 -6.40 -16.87 -20.61
C THR A 281 -6.18 -17.28 -19.17
N ARG A 282 -7.24 -17.42 -18.37
CA ARG A 282 -7.15 -17.66 -16.92
C ARG A 282 -6.25 -16.63 -16.24
N HIS A 283 -6.42 -15.35 -16.64
CA HIS A 283 -5.71 -14.18 -16.09
C HIS A 283 -4.18 -14.21 -16.29
N ASP A 284 -3.70 -14.87 -17.35
CA ASP A 284 -2.28 -14.85 -17.73
C ASP A 284 -1.86 -13.44 -18.16
N LEU A 285 -1.03 -12.78 -17.33
CA LEU A 285 -0.62 -11.39 -17.54
C LEU A 285 0.20 -11.21 -18.83
N GLU A 286 1.04 -12.18 -19.19
CA GLU A 286 1.89 -12.07 -20.38
C GLU A 286 1.04 -12.20 -21.64
N ARG A 287 0.14 -13.17 -21.69
CA ARG A 287 -0.80 -13.32 -22.83
C ARG A 287 -1.72 -12.11 -22.97
N LEU A 288 -2.17 -11.54 -21.85
CA LEU A 288 -2.98 -10.32 -21.88
C LEU A 288 -2.15 -9.12 -22.35
N ALA A 289 -0.90 -9.00 -21.90
CA ALA A 289 0.01 -7.93 -22.32
C ALA A 289 0.24 -7.98 -23.84
N ASP A 290 0.52 -9.15 -24.39
CA ASP A 290 0.71 -9.35 -25.82
C ASP A 290 -0.57 -9.03 -26.61
N ARG A 291 -1.73 -9.56 -26.16
CA ARG A 291 -3.02 -9.40 -26.86
C ARG A 291 -3.46 -7.94 -26.98
N PHE A 292 -3.14 -7.12 -25.96
CA PHE A 292 -3.57 -5.72 -25.91
C PHE A 292 -2.44 -4.71 -26.17
N GLY A 293 -1.22 -5.16 -26.44
CA GLY A 293 -0.07 -4.28 -26.62
C GLY A 293 0.20 -3.42 -25.37
N ALA A 294 -0.01 -4.00 -24.19
CA ALA A 294 0.11 -3.34 -22.90
C ALA A 294 1.33 -3.86 -22.12
N SER A 295 1.81 -3.09 -21.14
CA SER A 295 2.82 -3.59 -20.21
C SER A 295 2.20 -4.47 -19.12
N LEU A 296 3.00 -5.33 -18.48
CA LEU A 296 2.54 -6.14 -17.34
C LEU A 296 1.96 -5.29 -16.20
N GLU A 297 2.57 -4.12 -15.92
CA GLU A 297 2.05 -3.17 -14.93
C GLU A 297 0.66 -2.66 -15.32
N GLN A 298 0.44 -2.32 -16.61
CA GLN A 298 -0.85 -1.84 -17.10
C GLN A 298 -1.92 -2.93 -17.03
N VAL A 299 -1.58 -4.17 -17.42
CA VAL A 299 -2.48 -5.33 -17.32
C VAL A 299 -2.87 -5.60 -15.87
N ALA A 300 -1.88 -5.70 -14.96
CA ALA A 300 -2.14 -5.96 -13.54
C ALA A 300 -3.01 -4.87 -12.91
N HIS A 301 -2.74 -3.60 -13.22
CA HIS A 301 -3.57 -2.49 -12.79
C HIS A 301 -4.98 -2.57 -13.37
N ARG A 302 -5.14 -2.89 -14.67
CA ARG A 302 -6.46 -3.02 -15.30
C ARG A 302 -7.29 -4.15 -14.69
N LEU A 303 -6.68 -5.29 -14.35
CA LEU A 303 -7.36 -6.38 -13.65
C LEU A 303 -7.98 -5.92 -12.32
N SER A 304 -7.30 -5.05 -11.58
CA SER A 304 -7.85 -4.50 -10.32
C SER A 304 -9.03 -3.55 -10.49
N THR A 305 -9.35 -3.14 -11.73
CA THR A 305 -10.46 -2.23 -12.06
C THR A 305 -11.68 -2.93 -12.65
N LEU A 306 -11.68 -4.25 -12.78
CA LEU A 306 -12.78 -5.01 -13.38
C LEU A 306 -13.95 -5.22 -12.40
N GLN A 307 -14.58 -4.14 -11.96
CA GLN A 307 -15.66 -4.18 -10.96
C GLN A 307 -17.00 -3.62 -11.48
N ARG A 308 -17.25 -3.68 -12.81
CA ARG A 308 -18.51 -3.25 -13.44
C ARG A 308 -19.69 -4.05 -12.87
N PRO A 309 -20.76 -3.40 -12.36
CA PRO A 309 -21.95 -4.11 -11.92
C PRO A 309 -22.54 -4.99 -13.03
N GLY A 310 -22.85 -6.23 -12.70
CA GLY A 310 -23.37 -7.24 -13.63
C GLY A 310 -22.32 -7.96 -14.49
N ALA A 311 -21.05 -7.50 -14.47
CA ALA A 311 -19.94 -8.14 -15.20
C ALA A 311 -18.63 -8.02 -14.39
N LYS A 312 -18.69 -8.29 -13.08
CA LYS A 312 -17.51 -8.20 -12.20
C LYS A 312 -16.50 -9.29 -12.53
N GLY A 313 -15.24 -8.89 -12.62
CA GLY A 313 -14.10 -9.80 -12.61
C GLY A 313 -13.70 -10.21 -11.20
N ILE A 314 -12.56 -10.87 -11.09
CA ILE A 314 -11.96 -11.20 -9.79
C ILE A 314 -11.55 -9.89 -9.10
N PRO A 315 -11.93 -9.69 -7.83
CA PRO A 315 -11.42 -8.56 -7.05
C PRO A 315 -9.93 -8.76 -6.79
N PHE A 316 -9.11 -7.93 -7.42
CA PHE A 316 -7.67 -7.93 -7.19
C PHE A 316 -7.25 -6.71 -6.38
N PHE A 317 -6.23 -6.89 -5.53
CA PHE A 317 -5.37 -5.78 -5.14
C PHE A 317 -4.16 -5.71 -6.08
N PHE A 318 -3.65 -4.52 -6.26
CA PHE A 318 -2.44 -4.22 -7.04
C PHE A 318 -1.52 -3.32 -6.24
N VAL A 319 -0.22 -3.61 -6.28
CA VAL A 319 0.83 -2.76 -5.72
C VAL A 319 2.00 -2.66 -6.68
N ARG A 320 2.73 -1.55 -6.58
CA ARG A 320 4.06 -1.41 -7.16
C ARG A 320 5.01 -0.92 -6.08
N VAL A 321 6.10 -1.63 -5.89
CA VAL A 321 7.15 -1.28 -4.93
C VAL A 321 8.45 -0.98 -5.64
N ASP A 322 9.28 -0.12 -5.05
CA ASP A 322 10.67 0.10 -5.46
C ASP A 322 11.63 -0.86 -4.73
N PRO A 323 12.93 -0.89 -5.06
CA PRO A 323 13.89 -1.75 -4.39
C PRO A 323 14.10 -1.45 -2.90
N ALA A 324 13.73 -0.27 -2.43
CA ALA A 324 13.75 0.08 -1.00
C ALA A 324 12.49 -0.42 -0.24
N GLY A 325 11.56 -1.10 -0.95
CA GLY A 325 10.31 -1.58 -0.36
C GLY A 325 9.22 -0.53 -0.25
N THR A 326 9.42 0.68 -0.81
CA THR A 326 8.42 1.75 -0.78
C THR A 326 7.28 1.43 -1.76
N ILE A 327 6.06 1.48 -1.28
CA ILE A 327 4.88 1.33 -2.13
C ILE A 327 4.66 2.61 -2.94
N THR A 328 4.96 2.57 -4.23
CA THR A 328 4.83 3.72 -5.15
C THR A 328 3.47 3.80 -5.84
N LYS A 329 2.73 2.68 -5.90
CA LYS A 329 1.33 2.61 -6.35
C LYS A 329 0.62 1.51 -5.58
N ARG A 330 -0.63 1.74 -5.23
CA ARG A 330 -1.51 0.73 -4.63
C ARG A 330 -2.96 0.97 -5.02
N HIS A 331 -3.65 -0.12 -5.33
CA HIS A 331 -5.08 -0.15 -5.62
C HIS A 331 -5.64 -1.44 -5.04
N SER A 332 -6.84 -1.43 -4.48
CA SER A 332 -7.47 -2.64 -3.98
C SER A 332 -8.96 -2.62 -4.29
N ALA A 333 -9.43 -3.68 -4.93
CA ALA A 333 -10.84 -4.03 -5.04
C ALA A 333 -11.20 -5.19 -4.08
N THR A 334 -10.27 -5.55 -3.17
CA THR A 334 -10.44 -6.56 -2.13
C THR A 334 -10.66 -5.90 -0.77
N THR A 335 -11.01 -6.71 0.24
CA THR A 335 -11.06 -6.26 1.63
C THR A 335 -9.68 -5.98 2.23
N LEU A 336 -8.59 -6.36 1.55
CA LEU A 336 -7.23 -6.08 1.99
C LEU A 336 -6.98 -4.58 2.03
N GLN A 337 -6.82 -4.07 3.23
CA GLN A 337 -6.35 -2.71 3.47
C GLN A 337 -4.83 -2.78 3.65
N PHE A 338 -4.11 -2.21 2.70
CA PHE A 338 -2.69 -1.97 2.92
C PHE A 338 -2.50 -1.02 4.09
N ALA A 339 -1.50 -1.30 4.92
CA ALA A 339 -1.14 -0.40 6.01
C ALA A 339 -1.06 1.04 5.48
N ARG A 340 -1.72 1.96 6.19
CA ARG A 340 -1.71 3.39 5.79
C ARG A 340 -0.30 3.95 5.82
N TYR A 341 0.54 3.40 6.69
CA TYR A 341 1.91 3.82 6.96
C TYR A 341 2.80 2.59 7.08
N GLY A 342 4.00 2.68 6.55
CA GLY A 342 4.97 1.60 6.58
C GLY A 342 5.23 0.98 5.21
N GLY A 343 6.35 0.27 5.09
CA GLY A 343 6.68 -0.54 3.92
C GLY A 343 5.75 -1.75 3.80
N ALA A 344 5.76 -2.39 2.64
CA ALA A 344 5.14 -3.69 2.50
C ALA A 344 5.81 -4.70 3.46
N CYS A 345 5.03 -5.66 3.97
CA CYS A 345 5.57 -6.70 4.84
C CYS A 345 6.86 -7.30 4.27
N PRO A 346 7.98 -7.37 5.03
CA PRO A 346 9.26 -7.86 4.51
C PRO A 346 9.21 -9.28 3.95
N LEU A 347 8.26 -10.09 4.42
CA LEU A 347 8.05 -11.47 3.96
C LEU A 347 7.25 -11.56 2.66
N TRP A 348 6.75 -10.44 2.16
CA TRP A 348 5.93 -10.45 0.95
C TRP A 348 6.79 -10.71 -0.30
N ASN A 349 6.29 -11.55 -1.19
CA ASN A 349 6.99 -11.99 -2.40
C ASN A 349 7.40 -10.85 -3.35
N VAL A 350 6.79 -9.66 -3.24
CA VAL A 350 7.17 -8.49 -4.03
C VAL A 350 8.62 -8.06 -3.81
N HIS A 351 9.17 -8.24 -2.59
CA HIS A 351 10.57 -7.92 -2.28
C HIS A 351 11.52 -8.90 -2.95
N ARG A 352 11.17 -10.20 -2.96
CA ARG A 352 11.96 -11.26 -3.60
C ARG A 352 11.93 -11.18 -5.13
N ALA A 353 10.96 -10.46 -5.72
CA ALA A 353 10.87 -10.31 -7.17
C ALA A 353 12.11 -9.62 -7.77
N PHE A 354 12.82 -8.80 -7.00
CA PHE A 354 14.07 -8.16 -7.44
C PHE A 354 15.24 -9.14 -7.54
N GLU A 355 15.20 -10.26 -6.81
CA GLU A 355 16.23 -11.31 -6.78
C GLU A 355 16.07 -12.27 -7.95
N THR A 356 14.86 -12.39 -8.51
CA THR A 356 14.54 -13.31 -9.60
C THR A 356 13.90 -12.59 -10.79
N PRO A 357 14.65 -11.73 -11.50
CA PRO A 357 14.12 -10.95 -12.61
C PRO A 357 13.48 -11.84 -13.70
N GLY A 358 12.36 -11.35 -14.23
CA GLY A 358 11.64 -12.06 -15.31
C GLY A 358 10.81 -13.24 -14.87
N ARG A 359 10.75 -13.59 -13.58
CA ARG A 359 9.96 -14.72 -13.07
C ARG A 359 8.76 -14.23 -12.25
N PHE A 360 7.64 -14.92 -12.37
CA PHE A 360 6.52 -14.77 -11.46
C PHE A 360 6.76 -15.56 -10.18
N LEU A 361 6.68 -14.88 -9.04
CA LEU A 361 6.72 -15.50 -7.72
C LEU A 361 5.30 -15.62 -7.18
N ARG A 362 4.96 -16.79 -6.68
CA ARG A 362 3.67 -17.11 -6.09
C ARG A 362 3.81 -17.23 -4.58
N GLN A 363 2.80 -16.79 -3.84
CA GLN A 363 2.76 -16.90 -2.38
C GLN A 363 1.31 -17.01 -1.92
N LEU A 364 1.06 -17.85 -0.92
CA LEU A 364 -0.15 -17.80 -0.13
C LEU A 364 0.13 -17.01 1.15
N ALA A 365 -0.65 -15.97 1.36
CA ALA A 365 -0.55 -15.11 2.53
C ALA A 365 -1.82 -15.21 3.36
N GLU A 366 -1.69 -15.21 4.69
CA GLU A 366 -2.81 -15.12 5.60
C GLU A 366 -2.65 -13.86 6.44
N THR A 367 -3.69 -13.02 6.49
CA THR A 367 -3.72 -11.82 7.31
C THR A 367 -4.06 -12.16 8.75
N PRO A 368 -3.76 -11.29 9.75
CA PRO A 368 -4.03 -11.57 11.17
C PRO A 368 -5.51 -11.84 11.50
N ASP A 369 -6.44 -11.40 10.67
CA ASP A 369 -7.86 -11.67 10.74
C ASP A 369 -8.28 -13.00 10.08
N GLY A 370 -7.29 -13.80 9.62
CA GLY A 370 -7.52 -15.14 9.08
C GLY A 370 -7.96 -15.17 7.62
N VAL A 371 -7.93 -14.03 6.90
CA VAL A 371 -8.25 -14.00 5.48
C VAL A 371 -7.02 -14.42 4.66
N ARG A 372 -7.23 -15.38 3.74
CA ARG A 372 -6.16 -15.92 2.90
C ARG A 372 -6.16 -15.28 1.52
N TYR A 373 -4.98 -14.92 1.06
CA TYR A 373 -4.75 -14.29 -0.24
C TYR A 373 -3.75 -15.10 -1.08
N PHE A 374 -4.07 -15.27 -2.35
CA PHE A 374 -3.11 -15.67 -3.35
C PHE A 374 -2.40 -14.42 -3.88
N CYS A 375 -1.08 -14.39 -3.77
CA CYS A 375 -0.23 -13.27 -4.15
C CYS A 375 0.70 -13.68 -5.29
N LEU A 376 0.76 -12.84 -6.33
CA LEU A 376 1.65 -12.96 -7.47
C LEU A 376 2.55 -11.73 -7.51
N ALA A 377 3.85 -11.92 -7.67
CA ALA A 377 4.80 -10.83 -7.80
C ALA A 377 5.74 -11.02 -8.97
N ARG A 378 6.15 -9.93 -9.61
CA ARG A 378 7.16 -9.92 -10.67
C ARG A 378 7.86 -8.58 -10.74
N ASP A 379 9.17 -8.59 -11.08
CA ASP A 379 9.90 -7.37 -11.39
C ASP A 379 9.42 -6.75 -12.70
N VAL A 380 9.44 -5.43 -12.75
CA VAL A 380 9.19 -4.63 -13.95
C VAL A 380 10.27 -3.56 -14.06
N THR A 381 11.24 -3.83 -14.89
CA THR A 381 12.37 -2.94 -15.13
C THR A 381 12.08 -2.02 -16.31
N LYS A 382 12.26 -0.73 -16.13
CA LYS A 382 12.14 0.28 -17.19
C LYS A 382 13.53 0.79 -17.54
N SER A 383 14.05 0.34 -18.68
CA SER A 383 15.32 0.84 -19.19
C SER A 383 15.20 2.31 -19.61
N GLY A 384 16.22 3.12 -19.32
CA GLY A 384 16.31 4.51 -19.78
C GLY A 384 16.64 4.66 -21.27
N GLY A 385 16.91 3.54 -21.98
CA GLY A 385 17.17 3.54 -23.43
C GLY A 385 18.59 3.93 -23.83
N ALA A 386 19.49 4.21 -22.88
CA ALA A 386 20.91 4.46 -23.10
C ALA A 386 21.72 3.85 -21.95
N PHE A 387 23.02 3.60 -22.17
CA PHE A 387 23.88 2.97 -21.16
C PHE A 387 24.02 3.82 -19.88
N ASP A 388 24.08 5.12 -20.02
CA ASP A 388 24.21 6.11 -18.95
C ASP A 388 22.86 6.59 -18.38
N ALA A 389 21.74 6.18 -18.98
CA ALA A 389 20.42 6.56 -18.51
C ALA A 389 20.00 5.71 -17.31
N PRO A 390 19.38 6.32 -16.27
CA PRO A 390 19.01 5.60 -15.07
C PRO A 390 17.95 4.53 -15.37
N THR A 391 18.26 3.30 -14.99
CA THR A 391 17.31 2.18 -15.05
C THR A 391 16.40 2.23 -13.81
N ARG A 392 15.10 2.32 -14.03
CA ARG A 392 14.11 2.31 -12.94
C ARG A 392 13.62 0.88 -12.72
N ARG A 393 13.91 0.33 -11.54
CA ARG A 393 13.48 -1.01 -11.15
C ARG A 393 12.27 -0.90 -10.23
N TYR A 394 11.26 -1.70 -10.51
CA TYR A 394 10.07 -1.86 -9.66
C TYR A 394 9.70 -3.34 -9.61
N ALA A 395 8.96 -3.72 -8.59
CA ALA A 395 8.21 -4.96 -8.57
C ALA A 395 6.71 -4.65 -8.50
N ILE A 396 5.92 -5.41 -9.23
CA ILE A 396 4.47 -5.39 -9.12
C ILE A 396 4.01 -6.58 -8.31
N GLY A 397 3.02 -6.37 -7.45
CA GLY A 397 2.26 -7.39 -6.77
C GLY A 397 0.80 -7.33 -7.18
N LEU A 398 0.21 -8.49 -7.48
CA LEU A 398 -1.20 -8.67 -7.77
C LEU A 398 -1.71 -9.80 -6.89
N GLY A 399 -2.87 -9.66 -6.27
CA GLY A 399 -3.42 -10.75 -5.48
C GLY A 399 -4.92 -10.65 -5.29
N CYS A 400 -5.51 -11.76 -4.92
CA CYS A 400 -6.93 -11.91 -4.64
C CYS A 400 -7.14 -12.88 -3.47
N GLU A 401 -8.33 -12.91 -2.90
CA GLU A 401 -8.67 -13.94 -1.92
C GLU A 401 -8.54 -15.34 -2.53
N VAL A 402 -8.05 -16.30 -1.74
CA VAL A 402 -7.74 -17.68 -2.18
C VAL A 402 -8.93 -18.37 -2.87
N ARG A 403 -10.16 -18.04 -2.49
CA ARG A 403 -11.36 -18.59 -3.17
C ARG A 403 -11.40 -18.35 -4.68
N HIS A 404 -10.67 -17.34 -5.17
CA HIS A 404 -10.56 -17.02 -6.60
C HIS A 404 -9.34 -17.66 -7.28
N ALA A 405 -8.41 -18.23 -6.52
CA ALA A 405 -7.17 -18.82 -7.04
C ALA A 405 -7.40 -19.88 -8.14
N PRO A 406 -8.43 -20.77 -8.07
CA PRO A 406 -8.66 -21.77 -9.12
C PRO A 406 -8.92 -21.19 -10.52
N ALA A 407 -9.35 -19.93 -10.62
CA ALA A 407 -9.55 -19.26 -11.90
C ALA A 407 -8.24 -18.74 -12.52
N LEU A 408 -7.12 -18.77 -11.77
CA LEU A 408 -5.83 -18.24 -12.20
C LEU A 408 -4.92 -19.35 -12.70
N VAL A 409 -4.28 -19.16 -13.85
CA VAL A 409 -3.28 -20.11 -14.36
C VAL A 409 -2.09 -20.28 -13.41
N TYR A 410 -1.80 -19.26 -12.63
CA TYR A 410 -0.69 -19.24 -11.68
C TYR A 410 -0.93 -20.11 -10.44
N ALA A 411 -2.16 -20.49 -10.15
CA ALA A 411 -2.48 -21.38 -9.03
C ALA A 411 -2.37 -22.86 -9.36
N ASP A 412 -2.14 -23.20 -10.63
CA ASP A 412 -2.01 -24.59 -11.05
C ASP A 412 -0.85 -25.28 -10.31
N HIS A 413 -1.12 -26.50 -9.82
CA HIS A 413 -0.16 -27.32 -9.04
C HIS A 413 0.35 -26.66 -7.75
N MET A 414 -0.40 -25.73 -7.17
CA MET A 414 -0.10 -25.13 -5.89
C MET A 414 -1.04 -25.72 -4.83
N ASP A 415 -0.48 -26.09 -3.69
CA ASP A 415 -1.29 -26.42 -2.51
C ASP A 415 -1.84 -25.10 -1.94
N VAL A 416 -3.16 -24.90 -2.11
CA VAL A 416 -3.85 -23.70 -1.63
C VAL A 416 -4.38 -23.85 -0.19
N ASP A 417 -4.22 -25.03 0.40
CA ASP A 417 -4.72 -25.32 1.74
C ASP A 417 -3.66 -25.04 2.84
N THR A 418 -2.38 -25.03 2.46
CA THR A 418 -1.27 -24.79 3.40
C THR A 418 -0.63 -23.44 3.12
N PRO A 419 -1.05 -22.34 3.77
CA PRO A 419 -0.40 -21.05 3.64
C PRO A 419 1.01 -21.10 4.21
N GLU A 420 1.97 -20.48 3.54
CA GLU A 420 3.23 -20.10 4.17
C GLU A 420 2.87 -19.12 5.29
N ALA A 421 3.18 -19.49 6.55
CA ALA A 421 2.83 -18.69 7.71
C ALA A 421 3.42 -17.29 7.58
N PHE A 422 2.54 -16.31 7.48
CA PHE A 422 2.87 -14.92 7.67
C PHE A 422 2.92 -14.69 9.18
N GLU A 423 4.10 -14.66 9.76
CA GLU A 423 4.26 -13.99 11.04
C GLU A 423 4.32 -12.49 10.76
N PRO A 424 3.37 -11.71 11.28
CA PRO A 424 3.32 -10.27 11.13
C PRO A 424 4.48 -9.56 11.83
#